data_ec71e997f6bb72cda0a9edafcaddab5d
#
_entry.id   ec71e997f6bb72cda0a9edafcaddab5d
#
_cell.length_a   1.000
_cell.length_b   1.000
_cell.length_c   1.000
_cell.angle_alpha   90.00
_cell.angle_beta   90.00
_cell.angle_gamma   90.00
#
_symmetry.space_group_name_H-M   'P 1'
#
loop_
_entity.id
_entity.type
_entity.pdbx_description
1 polymer ?
#
loop_
_entity_poly.entity_id
_entity_poly.type
_entity_poly.pdbx_seq_one_letter_code
_entity_poly.pdbx_strand_id
1 'polypeptide(L)'
;MKLFQKNPFGHYLFLKKMLIRYLGFLTHRRYRGFNELKIEGSDVIKNLPGNNVLFVANHQTYYADVVAMFHVFNASLHGRIDSIKNVGYLWNPKLNIYYVAAKETMKAGLLPRILAYAGSVSIERTWREAGQNIQRQV
;
A
#
# COMPACT_ATOMS: atom_id res chain seq x y z
N MET A 1 -13.66 -1.78 -17.50
CA MET A 1 -13.16 -2.46 -16.27
C MET A 1 -14.21 -3.46 -15.84
N LYS A 2 -13.88 -4.76 -15.78
CA LYS A 2 -14.85 -5.79 -15.35
C LYS A 2 -15.05 -5.62 -13.82
N LEU A 3 -16.26 -5.21 -13.42
CA LEU A 3 -16.61 -4.89 -12.03
C LEU A 3 -16.36 -6.07 -11.05
N PHE A 4 -16.39 -7.28 -11.55
CA PHE A 4 -16.28 -8.52 -10.76
C PHE A 4 -14.90 -9.20 -10.86
N GLN A 5 -13.89 -8.49 -11.37
CA GLN A 5 -12.54 -9.04 -11.41
C GLN A 5 -11.97 -9.15 -10.00
N LYS A 6 -11.55 -10.37 -9.62
CA LYS A 6 -10.90 -10.65 -8.34
C LYS A 6 -9.38 -10.66 -8.49
N ASN A 7 -8.70 -10.31 -7.43
CA ASN A 7 -7.27 -10.48 -7.29
C ASN A 7 -6.92 -11.96 -6.93
N PRO A 8 -5.63 -12.36 -6.93
CA PRO A 8 -5.21 -13.70 -6.55
C PRO A 8 -5.64 -14.13 -5.13
N PHE A 9 -5.97 -13.18 -4.26
CA PHE A 9 -6.42 -13.42 -2.88
C PHE A 9 -7.96 -13.47 -2.75
N GLY A 10 -8.69 -13.45 -3.86
CA GLY A 10 -10.16 -13.54 -3.87
C GLY A 10 -10.90 -12.22 -3.65
N HIS A 11 -10.20 -11.09 -3.44
CA HIS A 11 -10.83 -9.79 -3.24
C HIS A 11 -11.17 -9.10 -4.56
N TYR A 12 -12.32 -8.42 -4.61
CA TYR A 12 -12.72 -7.65 -5.79
C TYR A 12 -11.82 -6.42 -5.99
N LEU A 13 -11.24 -6.29 -7.18
CA LEU A 13 -10.37 -5.16 -7.52
C LEU A 13 -11.10 -3.81 -7.43
N PHE A 14 -12.40 -3.81 -7.72
CA PHE A 14 -13.23 -2.62 -7.56
C PHE A 14 -13.27 -2.14 -6.09
N LEU A 15 -13.51 -3.05 -5.15
CA LEU A 15 -13.53 -2.73 -3.72
C LEU A 15 -12.16 -2.23 -3.24
N LYS A 16 -11.07 -2.85 -3.71
CA LYS A 16 -9.71 -2.38 -3.42
C LYS A 16 -9.50 -0.94 -3.88
N LYS A 17 -9.92 -0.61 -5.11
CA LYS A 17 -9.80 0.75 -5.64
C LYS A 17 -10.65 1.76 -4.87
N MET A 18 -11.87 1.39 -4.51
CA MET A 18 -12.75 2.23 -3.68
C MET A 18 -12.13 2.49 -2.30
N LEU A 19 -11.54 1.49 -1.70
CA LEU A 19 -10.87 1.61 -0.41
C LEU A 19 -9.65 2.51 -0.49
N ILE A 20 -8.78 2.31 -1.49
CA ILE A 20 -7.60 3.16 -1.73
C ILE A 20 -8.04 4.61 -1.96
N ARG A 21 -9.09 4.84 -2.71
CA ARG A 21 -9.66 6.17 -2.94
C ARG A 21 -10.12 6.81 -1.64
N TYR A 22 -10.94 6.11 -0.86
CA TYR A 22 -11.47 6.62 0.41
C TYR A 22 -10.37 6.92 1.42
N LEU A 23 -9.48 5.94 1.67
CA LEU A 23 -8.34 6.13 2.57
C LEU A 23 -7.39 7.20 2.05
N GLY A 24 -7.18 7.28 0.75
CA GLY A 24 -6.38 8.32 0.13
C GLY A 24 -6.90 9.72 0.42
N PHE A 25 -8.20 9.96 0.28
CA PHE A 25 -8.80 11.26 0.62
C PHE A 25 -8.65 11.61 2.10
N LEU A 26 -8.86 10.63 3.00
CA LEU A 26 -8.71 10.84 4.44
C LEU A 26 -7.26 11.17 4.84
N THR A 27 -6.30 10.54 4.19
CA THR A 27 -4.88 10.65 4.58
C THR A 27 -4.13 11.73 3.81
N HIS A 28 -4.61 12.18 2.65
CA HIS A 28 -3.94 13.15 1.81
C HIS A 28 -3.54 14.43 2.55
N ARG A 29 -4.46 14.99 3.35
CA ARG A 29 -4.19 16.21 4.11
C ARG A 29 -3.02 16.05 5.08
N ARG A 30 -2.88 14.87 5.67
CA ARG A 30 -1.78 14.55 6.59
C ARG A 30 -0.42 14.60 5.90
N TYR A 31 -0.31 14.04 4.69
CA TYR A 31 0.96 14.00 3.94
C TYR A 31 1.28 15.30 3.23
N ARG A 32 0.27 16.08 2.86
CA ARG A 32 0.45 17.36 2.22
C ARG A 32 0.86 18.48 3.18
N GLY A 33 0.33 18.49 4.40
CA GLY A 33 0.46 19.64 5.30
C GLY A 33 1.22 19.36 6.59
N PHE A 34 0.91 18.24 7.25
CA PHE A 34 1.46 17.97 8.58
C PHE A 34 2.85 17.31 8.54
N ASN A 35 3.12 16.46 7.57
CA ASN A 35 4.35 15.69 7.50
C ASN A 35 5.27 16.14 6.37
N GLU A 36 4.94 17.19 5.63
CA GLU A 36 5.70 17.71 4.47
C GLU A 36 6.50 16.63 3.75
N LEU A 37 5.80 15.70 3.12
CA LEU A 37 6.41 14.58 2.43
C LEU A 37 7.31 15.11 1.31
N LYS A 38 8.63 15.00 1.50
CA LYS A 38 9.60 15.29 0.44
C LYS A 38 9.68 14.09 -0.49
N ILE A 39 9.48 14.34 -1.77
CA ILE A 39 9.43 13.30 -2.80
C ILE A 39 10.47 13.67 -3.84
N GLU A 40 11.34 12.72 -4.17
CA GLU A 40 12.36 12.86 -5.19
C GLU A 40 12.45 11.59 -6.03
N GLY A 41 12.60 11.71 -7.35
CA GLY A 41 12.81 10.59 -8.26
C GLY A 41 11.56 9.72 -8.50
N SER A 42 10.36 10.24 -8.28
CA SER A 42 9.12 9.48 -8.52
C SER A 42 8.78 9.28 -10.02
N ASP A 43 9.53 9.93 -10.90
CA ASP A 43 9.42 9.77 -12.36
C ASP A 43 9.70 8.33 -12.82
N VAL A 44 10.59 7.62 -12.14
CA VAL A 44 10.92 6.22 -12.44
C VAL A 44 9.70 5.31 -12.39
N ILE A 45 8.73 5.60 -11.51
CA ILE A 45 7.53 4.77 -11.29
C ILE A 45 6.67 4.69 -12.56
N LYS A 46 6.60 5.78 -13.31
CA LYS A 46 5.83 5.86 -14.56
C LYS A 46 6.37 4.91 -15.63
N ASN A 47 7.66 4.64 -15.61
CA ASN A 47 8.38 3.84 -16.60
C ASN A 47 8.52 2.37 -16.21
N LEU A 48 8.08 2.00 -15.00
CA LEU A 48 8.10 0.60 -14.56
C LEU A 48 7.05 -0.23 -15.29
N PRO A 49 7.33 -1.52 -15.51
CA PRO A 49 6.34 -2.44 -16.06
C PRO A 49 5.14 -2.56 -15.11
N GLY A 50 3.95 -2.84 -15.67
CA GLY A 50 2.71 -2.92 -14.89
C GLY A 50 2.62 -4.12 -13.94
N ASN A 51 3.59 -5.05 -14.01
CA ASN A 51 3.67 -6.26 -13.19
C ASN A 51 5.14 -6.67 -12.98
N ASN A 52 5.36 -7.64 -12.10
CA ASN A 52 6.68 -8.23 -11.81
C ASN A 52 7.70 -7.21 -11.26
N VAL A 53 7.22 -6.23 -10.49
CA VAL A 53 8.06 -5.23 -9.82
C VAL A 53 8.02 -5.48 -8.32
N LEU A 54 9.19 -5.55 -7.70
CA LEU A 54 9.35 -5.63 -6.25
C LEU A 54 9.94 -4.31 -5.74
N PHE A 55 9.22 -3.66 -4.83
CA PHE A 55 9.72 -2.50 -4.11
C PHE A 55 10.27 -2.93 -2.75
N VAL A 56 11.47 -2.48 -2.43
CA VAL A 56 12.10 -2.66 -1.13
C VAL A 56 12.32 -1.29 -0.52
N ALA A 57 11.84 -1.07 0.69
CA ALA A 57 11.93 0.21 1.36
C ALA A 57 12.29 0.03 2.85
N ASN A 58 13.00 1.01 3.41
CA ASN A 58 13.17 1.12 4.85
C ASN A 58 11.84 1.45 5.49
N HIS A 59 11.41 0.61 6.43
CA HIS A 59 10.14 0.76 7.13
C HIS A 59 10.37 1.30 8.53
N GLN A 60 9.88 2.50 8.80
CA GLN A 60 10.04 3.17 10.08
C GLN A 60 8.75 3.30 10.88
N THR A 61 7.61 3.38 10.19
CA THR A 61 6.33 3.65 10.81
C THR A 61 5.28 2.66 10.33
N TYR A 62 4.59 2.04 11.24
CA TYR A 62 3.56 1.01 11.10
C TYR A 62 2.99 0.86 9.68
N TYR A 63 1.99 1.67 9.31
CA TYR A 63 1.34 1.65 7.99
C TYR A 63 1.53 2.98 7.23
N ALA A 64 2.11 3.99 7.86
CA ALA A 64 2.19 5.33 7.29
C ALA A 64 3.08 5.35 6.03
N ASP A 65 4.16 4.58 6.01
CA ASP A 65 5.05 4.48 4.85
C ASP A 65 4.32 3.88 3.65
N VAL A 66 3.54 2.83 3.86
CA VAL A 66 2.73 2.19 2.80
C VAL A 66 1.70 3.17 2.24
N VAL A 67 1.04 3.94 3.10
CA VAL A 67 0.07 4.95 2.66
C VAL A 67 0.75 6.07 1.89
N ALA A 68 1.94 6.53 2.33
CA ALA A 68 2.74 7.49 1.60
C ALA A 68 3.12 6.97 0.21
N MET A 69 3.58 5.72 0.09
CA MET A 69 3.88 5.07 -1.19
C MET A 69 2.64 5.00 -2.09
N PHE A 70 1.47 4.69 -1.56
CA PHE A 70 0.23 4.71 -2.34
C PHE A 70 -0.05 6.10 -2.93
N HIS A 71 0.17 7.16 -2.17
CA HIS A 71 0.00 8.54 -2.68
C HIS A 71 1.01 8.84 -3.78
N VAL A 72 2.30 8.62 -3.52
CA VAL A 72 3.40 8.95 -4.44
C VAL A 72 3.25 8.17 -5.75
N PHE A 73 3.02 6.86 -5.66
CA PHE A 73 2.92 6.00 -6.84
C PHE A 73 1.69 6.32 -7.68
N ASN A 74 0.52 6.53 -7.06
CA ASN A 74 -0.66 6.95 -7.80
C ASN A 74 -0.47 8.32 -8.46
N ALA A 75 0.12 9.28 -7.77
CA ALA A 75 0.41 10.60 -8.31
C ALA A 75 1.35 10.51 -9.53
N SER A 76 2.44 9.74 -9.42
CA SER A 76 3.39 9.51 -10.53
C SER A 76 2.72 8.84 -11.73
N LEU A 77 1.92 7.80 -11.53
CA LEU A 77 1.16 7.14 -12.61
C LEU A 77 0.14 8.06 -13.30
N HIS A 78 -0.23 9.18 -12.67
CA HIS A 78 -1.03 10.25 -13.27
C HIS A 78 -0.17 11.40 -13.84
N GLY A 79 1.14 11.18 -13.97
CA GLY A 79 2.08 12.15 -14.55
C GLY A 79 2.50 13.26 -13.60
N ARG A 80 2.28 13.10 -12.30
CA ARG A 80 2.71 14.07 -11.27
C ARG A 80 4.01 13.61 -10.66
N ILE A 81 5.08 14.25 -11.07
CA ILE A 81 6.42 13.93 -10.61
C ILE A 81 6.69 14.71 -9.33
N ASP A 82 7.24 14.00 -8.34
CA ASP A 82 7.69 14.53 -7.06
C ASP A 82 6.66 15.42 -6.31
N SER A 83 5.38 15.14 -6.54
CA SER A 83 4.31 15.93 -5.95
C SER A 83 3.00 15.17 -5.76
N ILE A 84 2.41 15.36 -4.57
CA ILE A 84 1.05 14.89 -4.26
C ILE A 84 0.06 16.05 -4.04
N LYS A 85 0.42 17.27 -4.44
CA LYS A 85 -0.32 18.48 -4.08
C LYS A 85 -1.79 18.49 -4.49
N ASN A 86 -2.14 17.86 -5.61
CA ASN A 86 -3.51 17.84 -6.09
C ASN A 86 -4.08 16.41 -5.98
N VAL A 87 -5.20 16.24 -5.30
CA VAL A 87 -5.86 14.96 -5.04
C VAL A 87 -6.47 14.27 -6.28
N GLY A 88 -6.44 14.89 -7.44
CA GLY A 88 -7.11 14.38 -8.65
C GLY A 88 -6.71 12.95 -9.02
N TYR A 89 -5.50 12.50 -8.68
CA TYR A 89 -5.07 11.12 -8.90
C TYR A 89 -5.84 10.09 -8.06
N LEU A 90 -6.52 10.50 -6.99
CA LEU A 90 -7.33 9.61 -6.15
C LEU A 90 -8.70 9.30 -6.76
N TRP A 91 -9.19 10.09 -7.72
CA TRP A 91 -10.46 9.81 -8.35
C TRP A 91 -10.48 8.53 -9.17
N ASN A 92 -9.35 8.18 -9.77
CA ASN A 92 -9.17 6.92 -10.50
C ASN A 92 -7.83 6.27 -10.14
N PRO A 93 -7.72 5.60 -8.99
CA PRO A 93 -6.47 4.95 -8.59
C PRO A 93 -6.01 3.94 -9.64
N LYS A 94 -4.84 4.16 -10.21
CA LYS A 94 -4.21 3.26 -11.20
C LYS A 94 -3.38 2.18 -10.54
N LEU A 95 -2.95 2.44 -9.31
CA LEU A 95 -2.07 1.55 -8.56
C LEU A 95 -2.75 0.25 -8.17
N ASN A 96 -2.10 -0.86 -8.45
CA ASN A 96 -2.46 -2.19 -7.96
C ASN A 96 -1.22 -2.85 -7.31
N ILE A 97 -0.85 -2.38 -6.14
CA ILE A 97 0.29 -2.87 -5.38
C ILE A 97 -0.18 -3.75 -4.21
N TYR A 98 0.68 -4.67 -3.81
CA TYR A 98 0.55 -5.49 -2.61
C TYR A 98 1.74 -5.21 -1.70
N TYR A 99 1.55 -5.32 -0.40
CA TYR A 99 2.62 -5.12 0.56
C TYR A 99 2.61 -6.22 1.62
N VAL A 100 3.78 -6.55 2.11
CA VAL A 100 3.97 -7.59 3.12
C VAL A 100 3.79 -6.98 4.51
N ALA A 101 2.99 -7.64 5.33
CA ALA A 101 2.77 -7.26 6.72
C ALA A 101 2.94 -8.46 7.65
N ALA A 102 3.42 -8.24 8.87
CA ALA A 102 3.50 -9.29 9.87
C ALA A 102 2.12 -9.73 10.34
N LYS A 103 1.90 -11.04 10.48
CA LYS A 103 0.63 -11.64 10.91
C LYS A 103 0.18 -11.11 12.29
N GLU A 104 1.13 -10.82 13.17
CA GLU A 104 0.86 -10.24 14.50
C GLU A 104 0.15 -8.88 14.40
N THR A 105 0.52 -8.08 13.41
CA THR A 105 -0.12 -6.79 13.12
C THR A 105 -1.55 -6.98 12.59
N MET A 106 -1.86 -8.17 12.07
CA MET A 106 -3.11 -8.49 11.40
C MET A 106 -4.10 -9.28 12.28
N LYS A 107 -3.76 -9.56 13.55
CA LYS A 107 -4.55 -10.46 14.41
C LYS A 107 -5.81 -9.85 15.03
N ALA A 108 -5.95 -8.53 15.15
CA ALA A 108 -7.04 -7.95 15.95
C ALA A 108 -7.77 -6.79 15.25
N GLY A 109 -9.08 -6.95 15.07
CA GLY A 109 -10.01 -5.87 14.80
C GLY A 109 -10.37 -5.61 13.34
N LEU A 110 -11.00 -4.47 13.10
CA LEU A 110 -11.48 -4.05 11.78
C LEU A 110 -10.33 -3.60 10.86
N LEU A 111 -9.31 -2.95 11.43
CA LEU A 111 -8.17 -2.41 10.69
C LEU A 111 -7.41 -3.48 9.88
N PRO A 112 -7.07 -4.66 10.42
CA PRO A 112 -6.47 -5.74 9.64
C PRO A 112 -7.28 -6.17 8.42
N ARG A 113 -8.61 -6.24 8.54
CA ARG A 113 -9.49 -6.57 7.41
C ARG A 113 -9.41 -5.50 6.32
N ILE A 114 -9.43 -4.23 6.70
CA ILE A 114 -9.28 -3.10 5.78
C ILE A 114 -7.93 -3.18 5.07
N LEU A 115 -6.85 -3.44 5.80
CA LEU A 115 -5.51 -3.57 5.25
C LEU A 115 -5.38 -4.75 4.29
N ALA A 116 -6.00 -5.90 4.60
CA ALA A 116 -6.03 -7.06 3.70
C ALA A 116 -6.72 -6.72 2.37
N TYR A 117 -7.85 -6.02 2.40
CA TYR A 117 -8.52 -5.54 1.19
C TYR A 117 -7.68 -4.50 0.43
N ALA A 118 -6.92 -3.66 1.13
CA ALA A 118 -5.99 -2.70 0.52
C ALA A 118 -4.78 -3.37 -0.17
N GLY A 119 -4.55 -4.66 0.08
CA GLY A 119 -3.49 -5.44 -0.57
C GLY A 119 -2.38 -5.91 0.36
N SER A 120 -2.66 -6.00 1.67
CA SER A 120 -1.72 -6.61 2.61
C SER A 120 -1.66 -8.12 2.42
N VAL A 121 -0.44 -8.64 2.36
CA VAL A 121 -0.12 -10.07 2.40
C VAL A 121 0.53 -10.35 3.74
N SER A 122 -0.12 -11.16 4.57
CA SER A 122 0.40 -11.48 5.89
C SER A 122 1.43 -12.60 5.83
N ILE A 123 2.57 -12.40 6.50
CA ILE A 123 3.59 -13.44 6.69
C ILE A 123 3.77 -13.72 8.17
N GLU A 124 4.07 -14.97 8.50
CA GLU A 124 4.46 -15.37 9.85
C GLU A 124 5.94 -15.07 10.06
N ARG A 125 6.26 -14.49 11.21
CA ARG A 125 7.66 -14.33 11.63
C ARG A 125 8.09 -15.60 12.33
N THR A 126 8.96 -16.37 11.69
CA THR A 126 9.43 -17.68 12.19
C THR A 126 10.27 -17.63 13.46
N TRP A 127 10.74 -16.46 13.91
CA TRP A 127 11.62 -16.35 15.09
C TRP A 127 10.96 -15.77 16.34
N ARG A 128 9.70 -15.35 16.31
CA ARG A 128 9.00 -14.79 17.48
C ARG A 128 7.52 -15.14 17.50
N GLU A 129 7.19 -16.34 17.92
CA GLU A 129 5.91 -16.56 18.58
C GLU A 129 6.16 -16.57 20.08
N ALA A 130 5.54 -15.63 20.81
CA ALA A 130 5.52 -15.56 22.27
C ALA A 130 6.89 -15.67 22.98
N GLY A 131 7.95 -15.12 22.39
CA GLY A 131 9.27 -15.14 23.01
C GLY A 131 10.04 -16.47 22.87
N GLN A 132 9.51 -17.44 22.17
CA GLN A 132 10.18 -18.70 21.88
C GLN A 132 10.85 -18.68 20.50
N ASN A 133 12.11 -19.11 20.43
CA ASN A 133 12.81 -19.36 19.17
C ASN A 133 12.22 -20.59 18.50
N ILE A 134 11.51 -20.40 17.41
CA ILE A 134 11.03 -21.52 16.58
C ILE A 134 12.16 -21.87 15.61
N GLN A 135 12.67 -23.11 15.71
CA GLN A 135 13.61 -23.65 14.73
C GLN A 135 12.96 -23.72 13.35
N ARG A 136 13.69 -23.24 12.33
CA ARG A 136 13.31 -23.43 10.94
C ARG A 136 13.23 -24.94 10.65
N GLN A 137 12.06 -25.40 10.27
CA GLN A 137 12.00 -26.64 9.47
C GLN A 137 12.34 -26.21 8.02
N VAL A 138 13.47 -26.71 7.55
CA VAL A 138 13.94 -26.60 6.16
C VAL A 138 13.19 -27.60 5.32
#